data_4d9ce8b345d834edbb0768e71dbed7d6
#
_entry.id   4d9ce8b345d834edbb0768e71dbed7d6
#
_cell.length_a   1.000
_cell.length_b   1.000
_cell.length_c   1.000
_cell.angle_alpha   90.00
_cell.angle_beta   90.00
_cell.angle_gamma   90.00
#
_symmetry.space_group_name_H-M   'P 1'
#
loop_
_entity.id
_entity.type
_entity.pdbx_description
1 polymer ?
#
loop_
_entity_poly.entity_id
_entity_poly.type
_entity_poly.pdbx_seq_one_letter_code
_entity_poly.pdbx_strand_id
1 'polypeptide(L)'
;MRLSGLRSAVRFCAATVTWNVAVGGAAVATAIASGSLSLIGFGVNAVVDSSVSALLVWRFRAEQAGYAARAVRWERVALRLAGAAFSVIAIYVLARAVAALAGDHRPSSSLFGVGEAVASLVVLPYLAIGKYRLSRRLKSPALRADSLLTL
;
A
#
# COMPACT_ATOMS: atom_id res chain seq x y z
N MET A 1 15.22 23.08 1.57
CA MET A 1 14.48 22.17 2.48
C MET A 1 13.28 21.45 1.82
N ARG A 2 12.41 22.10 1.03
CA ARG A 2 11.24 21.43 0.40
C ARG A 2 11.62 20.38 -0.64
N LEU A 3 12.61 20.65 -1.50
CA LEU A 3 13.08 19.71 -2.53
C LEU A 3 13.71 18.44 -1.94
N SER A 4 14.41 18.51 -0.83
CA SER A 4 14.93 17.33 -0.14
C SER A 4 13.79 16.45 0.42
N GLY A 5 12.75 17.08 0.98
CA GLY A 5 11.55 16.37 1.42
C GLY A 5 10.81 15.66 0.28
N LEU A 6 10.67 16.31 -0.88
CA LEU A 6 10.05 15.70 -2.07
C LEU A 6 10.85 14.49 -2.59
N ARG A 7 12.18 14.58 -2.62
CA ARG A 7 13.05 13.45 -3.00
C ARG A 7 12.90 12.28 -2.04
N SER A 8 12.84 12.55 -0.73
CA SER A 8 12.62 11.51 0.28
C SER A 8 11.25 10.88 0.13
N ALA A 9 10.19 11.66 -0.13
CA ALA A 9 8.84 11.14 -0.36
C ALA A 9 8.80 10.20 -1.59
N VAL A 10 9.44 10.58 -2.70
CA VAL A 10 9.57 9.71 -3.89
C VAL A 10 10.28 8.41 -3.54
N ARG A 11 11.37 8.47 -2.74
CA ARG A 11 12.10 7.26 -2.34
C ARG A 11 11.25 6.33 -1.48
N PHE A 12 10.52 6.83 -0.49
CA PHE A 12 9.66 6.01 0.35
C PHE A 12 8.50 5.40 -0.44
N CYS A 13 7.83 6.17 -1.30
CA CYS A 13 6.78 5.63 -2.17
C CYS A 13 7.34 4.60 -3.16
N ALA A 14 8.50 4.86 -3.78
CA ALA A 14 9.14 3.90 -4.68
C ALA A 14 9.56 2.62 -3.94
N ALA A 15 10.10 2.73 -2.72
CA ALA A 15 10.45 1.57 -1.89
C ALA A 15 9.22 0.73 -1.55
N THR A 16 8.07 1.36 -1.23
CA THR A 16 6.81 0.63 -1.03
C THR A 16 6.37 -0.11 -2.29
N VAL A 17 6.40 0.55 -3.45
CA VAL A 17 6.05 -0.10 -4.73
C VAL A 17 6.96 -1.30 -5.00
N THR A 18 8.28 -1.12 -4.84
CA THR A 18 9.25 -2.21 -5.05
C THR A 18 9.01 -3.37 -4.10
N TRP A 19 8.79 -3.09 -2.81
CA TRP A 19 8.47 -4.09 -1.80
C TRP A 19 7.21 -4.87 -2.17
N ASN A 20 6.12 -4.16 -2.45
CA ASN A 20 4.83 -4.77 -2.77
C ASN A 20 4.86 -5.58 -4.08
N VAL A 21 5.62 -5.12 -5.09
CA VAL A 21 5.80 -5.90 -6.33
C VAL A 21 6.58 -7.19 -6.06
N ALA A 22 7.63 -7.13 -5.24
CA ALA A 22 8.43 -8.31 -4.91
C ALA A 22 7.62 -9.31 -4.07
N VAL A 23 7.05 -8.85 -2.96
CA VAL A 23 6.36 -9.69 -1.97
C VAL A 23 4.97 -10.08 -2.45
N GLY A 24 4.19 -9.14 -2.99
CA GLY A 24 2.87 -9.41 -3.56
C GLY A 24 2.93 -10.28 -4.80
N GLY A 25 3.96 -10.11 -5.64
CA GLY A 25 4.20 -10.99 -6.78
C GLY A 25 4.54 -12.41 -6.36
N ALA A 26 5.40 -12.59 -5.34
CA ALA A 26 5.70 -13.90 -4.76
C ALA A 26 4.44 -14.54 -4.13
N ALA A 27 3.62 -13.76 -3.42
CA ALA A 27 2.37 -14.23 -2.85
C ALA A 27 1.39 -14.73 -3.90
N VAL A 28 1.21 -14.00 -5.00
CA VAL A 28 0.34 -14.42 -6.12
C VAL A 28 0.88 -15.68 -6.79
N ALA A 29 2.17 -15.78 -7.04
CA ALA A 29 2.78 -16.98 -7.62
C ALA A 29 2.56 -18.21 -6.73
N THR A 30 2.76 -18.07 -5.41
CA THR A 30 2.52 -19.12 -4.43
C THR A 30 1.02 -19.44 -4.34
N ALA A 31 0.14 -18.45 -4.42
CA ALA A 31 -1.32 -18.65 -4.41
C ALA A 31 -1.81 -19.50 -5.59
N ILE A 32 -1.28 -19.24 -6.78
CA ILE A 32 -1.60 -20.01 -7.99
C ILE A 32 -1.15 -21.46 -7.82
N ALA A 33 0.04 -21.69 -7.24
CA ALA A 33 0.57 -23.03 -7.03
C ALA A 33 -0.15 -23.82 -5.92
N SER A 34 -0.63 -23.14 -4.86
CA SER A 34 -1.23 -23.75 -3.67
C SER A 34 -2.76 -23.66 -3.60
N GLY A 35 -3.40 -22.89 -4.49
CA GLY A 35 -4.84 -22.61 -4.42
C GLY A 35 -5.27 -21.75 -3.22
N SER A 36 -4.34 -21.06 -2.57
CA SER A 36 -4.62 -20.29 -1.34
C SER A 36 -5.29 -18.96 -1.62
N LEU A 37 -6.57 -18.82 -1.25
CA LEU A 37 -7.33 -17.57 -1.36
C LEU A 37 -6.78 -16.43 -0.50
N SER A 38 -6.18 -16.73 0.65
CA SER A 38 -5.58 -15.72 1.52
C SER A 38 -4.37 -15.06 0.87
N LEU A 39 -3.52 -15.80 0.15
CA LEU A 39 -2.40 -15.27 -0.60
C LEU A 39 -2.85 -14.44 -1.82
N ILE A 40 -3.96 -14.81 -2.47
CA ILE A 40 -4.57 -13.98 -3.52
C ILE A 40 -5.01 -12.63 -2.94
N GLY A 41 -5.71 -12.64 -1.80
CA GLY A 41 -6.13 -11.42 -1.11
C GLY A 41 -4.96 -10.50 -0.75
N PHE A 42 -3.85 -11.08 -0.28
CA PHE A 42 -2.63 -10.33 0.00
C PHE A 42 -2.03 -9.70 -1.27
N GLY A 43 -1.96 -10.44 -2.37
CA GLY A 43 -1.49 -9.93 -3.66
C GLY A 43 -2.35 -8.78 -4.18
N VAL A 44 -3.67 -8.88 -4.08
CA VAL A 44 -4.59 -7.79 -4.45
C VAL A 44 -4.33 -6.54 -3.59
N ASN A 45 -4.17 -6.70 -2.27
CA ASN A 45 -3.84 -5.59 -1.38
C ASN A 45 -2.52 -4.91 -1.77
N ALA A 46 -1.49 -5.68 -2.11
CA ALA A 46 -0.21 -5.16 -2.57
C ALA A 46 -0.32 -4.34 -3.87
N VAL A 47 -1.18 -4.75 -4.81
CA VAL A 47 -1.46 -4.00 -6.04
C VAL A 47 -2.14 -2.67 -5.73
N VAL A 48 -3.12 -2.66 -4.82
CA VAL A 48 -3.83 -1.44 -4.42
C VAL A 48 -2.89 -0.44 -3.77
N ASP A 49 -2.10 -0.85 -2.78
CA ASP A 49 -1.13 0.01 -2.09
C ASP A 49 -0.05 0.54 -3.06
N SER A 50 0.45 -0.32 -3.95
CA SER A 50 1.39 0.09 -5.00
C SER A 50 0.81 1.14 -5.94
N SER A 51 -0.46 1.03 -6.30
CA SER A 51 -1.13 1.98 -7.20
C SER A 51 -1.20 3.38 -6.58
N VAL A 52 -1.56 3.49 -5.32
CA VAL A 52 -1.60 4.78 -4.59
C VAL A 52 -0.18 5.36 -4.47
N SER A 53 0.79 4.56 -4.05
CA SER A 53 2.19 4.98 -3.91
C SER A 53 2.80 5.40 -5.26
N ALA A 54 2.48 4.72 -6.37
CA ALA A 54 2.93 5.09 -7.72
C ALA A 54 2.37 6.45 -8.18
N LEU A 55 1.08 6.70 -7.92
CA LEU A 55 0.47 8.02 -8.20
C LEU A 55 1.15 9.14 -7.42
N LEU A 56 1.54 8.88 -6.17
CA LEU A 56 2.27 9.85 -5.35
C LEU A 56 3.70 10.09 -5.86
N VAL A 57 4.37 9.08 -6.41
CA VAL A 57 5.65 9.27 -7.12
C VAL A 57 5.48 10.26 -8.27
N TRP A 58 4.46 10.09 -9.12
CA TRP A 58 4.17 11.03 -10.22
C TRP A 58 3.82 12.42 -9.72
N ARG A 59 3.00 12.52 -8.69
CA ARG A 59 2.65 13.80 -8.05
C ARG A 59 3.89 14.55 -7.57
N PHE A 60 4.76 13.88 -6.83
CA PHE A 60 5.96 14.52 -6.29
C PHE A 60 6.98 14.88 -7.39
N ARG A 61 7.11 14.07 -8.43
CA ARG A 61 7.92 14.39 -9.60
C ARG A 61 7.39 15.61 -10.37
N ALA A 62 6.06 15.70 -10.53
CA ALA A 62 5.44 16.88 -11.16
C ALA A 62 5.68 18.15 -10.36
N GLU A 63 5.63 18.08 -9.02
CA GLU A 63 5.95 19.22 -8.14
C GLU A 63 7.43 19.61 -8.24
N GLN A 64 8.35 18.64 -8.30
CA GLN A 64 9.78 18.90 -8.51
C GLN A 64 10.08 19.58 -9.85
N ALA A 65 9.31 19.26 -10.88
CA ALA A 65 9.43 19.85 -12.22
C ALA A 65 8.69 21.20 -12.37
N GLY A 66 8.08 21.73 -11.29
CA GLY A 66 7.40 23.02 -11.32
C GLY A 66 5.96 22.98 -11.86
N TYR A 67 5.40 21.80 -12.15
CA TYR A 67 4.03 21.64 -12.65
C TYR A 67 3.00 21.59 -11.52
N ALA A 68 2.81 22.70 -10.80
CA ALA A 68 1.94 22.74 -9.60
C ALA A 68 0.49 22.30 -9.86
N ALA A 69 -0.12 22.74 -10.97
CA ALA A 69 -1.50 22.35 -11.32
C ALA A 69 -1.63 20.83 -11.54
N ARG A 70 -0.64 20.21 -12.17
CA ARG A 70 -0.58 18.77 -12.40
C ARG A 70 -0.39 18.02 -11.07
N ALA A 71 0.46 18.54 -10.18
CA ALA A 71 0.68 17.96 -8.85
C ALA A 71 -0.62 17.94 -8.02
N VAL A 72 -1.41 19.03 -8.02
CA VAL A 72 -2.71 19.09 -7.33
C VAL A 72 -3.72 18.10 -7.91
N ARG A 73 -3.72 17.90 -9.22
CA ARG A 73 -4.60 16.91 -9.85
C ARG A 73 -4.26 15.49 -9.41
N TRP A 74 -2.98 15.11 -9.41
CA TRP A 74 -2.53 13.80 -8.96
C TRP A 74 -2.77 13.56 -7.47
N GLU A 75 -2.64 14.60 -6.64
CA GLU A 75 -2.99 14.53 -5.21
C GLU A 75 -4.46 14.12 -5.02
N ARG A 76 -5.39 14.74 -5.75
CA ARG A 76 -6.82 14.40 -5.68
C ARG A 76 -7.11 12.97 -6.17
N VAL A 77 -6.47 12.55 -7.26
CA VAL A 77 -6.62 11.17 -7.77
C VAL A 77 -6.10 10.17 -6.76
N ALA A 78 -4.91 10.39 -6.21
CA ALA A 78 -4.31 9.51 -5.20
C ALA A 78 -5.19 9.42 -3.93
N LEU A 79 -5.76 10.55 -3.47
CA LEU A 79 -6.64 10.57 -2.31
C LEU A 79 -7.96 9.81 -2.54
N ARG A 80 -8.56 9.96 -3.74
CA ARG A 80 -9.76 9.20 -4.12
C ARG A 80 -9.49 7.71 -4.22
N LEU A 81 -8.36 7.34 -4.82
CA LEU A 81 -7.96 5.94 -4.94
C LEU A 81 -7.68 5.33 -3.56
N ALA A 82 -7.00 6.06 -2.67
CA ALA A 82 -6.79 5.62 -1.28
C ALA A 82 -8.12 5.41 -0.55
N GLY A 83 -9.07 6.35 -0.67
CA GLY A 83 -10.40 6.21 -0.09
C GLY A 83 -11.17 4.99 -0.63
N ALA A 84 -11.15 4.78 -1.94
CA ALA A 84 -11.76 3.60 -2.56
C ALA A 84 -11.09 2.30 -2.09
N ALA A 85 -9.77 2.29 -1.99
CA ALA A 85 -9.01 1.15 -1.49
C ALA A 85 -9.39 0.79 -0.04
N PHE A 86 -9.46 1.77 0.85
CA PHE A 86 -9.92 1.54 2.23
C PHE A 86 -11.34 0.96 2.27
N SER A 87 -12.25 1.47 1.43
CA SER A 87 -13.62 0.96 1.36
C SER A 87 -13.67 -0.50 0.89
N VAL A 88 -12.90 -0.84 -0.16
CA VAL A 88 -12.83 -2.22 -0.67
C VAL A 88 -12.24 -3.17 0.37
N ILE A 89 -11.14 -2.78 1.02
CA ILE A 89 -10.51 -3.57 2.08
C ILE A 89 -11.49 -3.77 3.26
N ALA A 90 -12.18 -2.72 3.69
CA ALA A 90 -13.14 -2.80 4.79
C ALA A 90 -14.29 -3.77 4.46
N ILE A 91 -14.87 -3.68 3.26
CA ILE A 91 -15.93 -4.59 2.80
C ILE A 91 -15.41 -6.03 2.73
N TYR A 92 -14.20 -6.24 2.18
CA TYR A 92 -13.59 -7.56 2.09
C TYR A 92 -13.36 -8.17 3.47
N VAL A 93 -12.78 -7.42 4.41
CA VAL A 93 -12.53 -7.89 5.78
C VAL A 93 -13.84 -8.23 6.48
N LEU A 94 -14.86 -7.37 6.35
CA LEU A 94 -16.18 -7.62 6.93
C LEU A 94 -16.81 -8.88 6.37
N ALA A 95 -16.82 -9.06 5.04
CA ALA A 95 -17.35 -10.25 4.39
C ALA A 95 -16.63 -11.53 4.85
N ARG A 96 -15.30 -11.48 4.96
CA ARG A 96 -14.48 -12.60 5.45
C ARG A 96 -14.75 -12.91 6.93
N ALA A 97 -14.91 -11.88 7.75
CA ALA A 97 -15.25 -12.05 9.18
C ALA A 97 -16.63 -12.73 9.35
N VAL A 98 -17.64 -12.27 8.60
CA VAL A 98 -18.97 -12.87 8.61
C VAL A 98 -18.93 -14.32 8.12
N ALA A 99 -18.23 -14.60 7.03
CA ALA A 99 -18.08 -15.95 6.51
C ALA A 99 -17.36 -16.90 7.48
N ALA A 100 -16.34 -16.39 8.19
CA ALA A 100 -15.62 -17.17 9.20
C ALA A 100 -16.50 -17.50 10.44
N LEU A 101 -17.41 -16.61 10.81
CA LEU A 101 -18.38 -16.84 11.90
C LEU A 101 -19.48 -17.82 11.48
N ALA A 102 -19.82 -17.86 10.18
CA ALA A 102 -20.88 -18.71 9.65
C ALA A 102 -20.42 -20.12 9.21
N GLY A 103 -19.13 -20.34 9.07
CA GLY A 103 -18.56 -21.59 8.52
C GLY A 103 -17.34 -22.08 9.28
N ASP A 104 -17.19 -23.42 9.33
CA ASP A 104 -16.08 -24.11 10.02
C ASP A 104 -14.78 -24.13 9.19
N HIS A 105 -14.53 -23.10 8.38
CA HIS A 105 -13.36 -23.01 7.52
C HIS A 105 -12.15 -22.49 8.29
N ARG A 106 -11.30 -23.39 8.74
CA ARG A 106 -10.00 -23.04 9.32
C ARG A 106 -9.03 -22.62 8.21
N PRO A 107 -8.48 -21.39 8.27
CA PRO A 107 -7.48 -20.97 7.30
C PRO A 107 -6.22 -21.86 7.38
N SER A 108 -5.77 -22.37 6.25
CA SER A 108 -4.50 -23.09 6.17
C SER A 108 -3.33 -22.13 6.36
N SER A 109 -2.52 -22.35 7.38
CA SER A 109 -1.27 -21.61 7.59
C SER A 109 -0.19 -22.17 6.65
N SER A 110 0.49 -21.29 5.87
CA SER A 110 1.69 -21.67 5.14
C SER A 110 2.92 -21.04 5.81
N LEU A 111 4.03 -21.79 5.91
CA LEU A 111 5.30 -21.29 6.40
C LEU A 111 5.77 -20.06 5.63
N PHE A 112 5.52 -20.03 4.32
CA PHE A 112 5.80 -18.87 3.48
C PHE A 112 4.98 -17.65 3.89
N GLY A 113 3.67 -17.80 4.11
CA GLY A 113 2.80 -16.71 4.57
C GLY A 113 3.19 -16.18 5.95
N VAL A 114 3.65 -17.03 6.85
CA VAL A 114 4.18 -16.61 8.17
C VAL A 114 5.46 -15.80 8.01
N GLY A 115 6.41 -16.27 7.18
CA GLY A 115 7.66 -15.55 6.91
C GLY A 115 7.41 -14.17 6.28
N GLU A 116 6.48 -14.09 5.35
CA GLU A 116 6.06 -12.86 4.70
C GLU A 116 5.40 -11.88 5.68
N ALA A 117 4.51 -12.38 6.54
CA ALA A 117 3.87 -11.58 7.59
C ALA A 117 4.90 -11.00 8.57
N VAL A 118 5.88 -11.79 9.00
CA VAL A 118 6.96 -11.33 9.89
C VAL A 118 7.84 -10.27 9.20
N ALA A 119 8.23 -10.49 7.94
CA ALA A 119 9.01 -9.51 7.20
C ALA A 119 8.22 -8.20 7.01
N SER A 120 6.94 -8.29 6.66
CA SER A 120 6.05 -7.13 6.50
C SER A 120 5.84 -6.38 7.81
N LEU A 121 5.76 -7.08 8.94
CA LEU A 121 5.59 -6.47 10.27
C LEU A 121 6.78 -5.55 10.64
N VAL A 122 7.95 -5.74 10.05
CA VAL A 122 9.12 -4.88 10.27
C VAL A 122 9.22 -3.79 9.20
N VAL A 123 9.08 -4.17 7.93
CA VAL A 123 9.32 -3.26 6.80
C VAL A 123 8.20 -2.23 6.63
N LEU A 124 6.94 -2.67 6.73
CA LEU A 124 5.80 -1.78 6.47
C LEU A 124 5.66 -0.68 7.52
N PRO A 125 5.77 -0.90 8.84
CA PRO A 125 5.75 0.18 9.83
C PRO A 125 6.90 1.17 9.63
N TYR A 126 8.09 0.72 9.26
CA TYR A 126 9.21 1.61 8.96
C TYR A 126 8.88 2.55 7.78
N LEU A 127 8.34 2.01 6.70
CA LEU A 127 7.92 2.78 5.52
C LEU A 127 6.75 3.72 5.85
N ALA A 128 5.75 3.23 6.58
CA ALA A 128 4.58 4.00 7.00
C ALA A 128 4.96 5.20 7.88
N ILE A 129 5.81 5.00 8.88
CA ILE A 129 6.29 6.09 9.77
C ILE A 129 7.08 7.12 8.94
N GLY A 130 7.92 6.67 8.02
CA GLY A 130 8.67 7.55 7.13
C GLY A 130 7.75 8.43 6.27
N LYS A 131 6.77 7.82 5.62
CA LYS A 131 5.71 8.49 4.84
C LYS A 131 4.89 9.45 5.70
N TYR A 132 4.46 9.03 6.90
CA TYR A 132 3.67 9.84 7.81
C TYR A 132 4.41 11.11 8.23
N ARG A 133 5.68 11.00 8.63
CA ARG A 133 6.51 12.17 8.99
C ARG A 133 6.66 13.15 7.82
N LEU A 134 6.85 12.62 6.62
CA LEU A 134 6.96 13.41 5.39
C LEU A 134 5.63 14.05 4.99
N SER A 135 4.50 13.35 5.17
CA SER A 135 3.17 13.90 4.86
C SER A 135 2.87 15.16 5.66
N ARG A 136 3.30 15.20 6.93
CA ARG A 136 3.17 16.41 7.78
C ARG A 136 4.04 17.55 7.29
N ARG A 137 5.29 17.26 6.88
CA ARG A 137 6.22 18.30 6.38
C ARG A 137 5.78 18.86 5.02
N LEU A 138 5.25 18.01 4.15
CA LEU A 138 4.83 18.39 2.80
C LEU A 138 3.37 18.83 2.73
N LYS A 139 2.62 18.74 3.84
CA LYS A 139 1.18 19.04 3.94
C LYS A 139 0.38 18.30 2.85
N SER A 140 0.69 17.01 2.64
CA SER A 140 0.04 16.16 1.64
C SER A 140 -0.94 15.18 2.32
N PRO A 141 -2.27 15.41 2.20
CA PRO A 141 -3.28 14.49 2.71
C PRO A 141 -3.22 13.09 2.05
N ALA A 142 -2.89 13.03 0.75
CA ALA A 142 -2.79 11.77 0.04
C ALA A 142 -1.61 10.93 0.53
N LEU A 143 -0.43 11.53 0.81
CA LEU A 143 0.70 10.81 1.39
C LEU A 143 0.39 10.33 2.82
N ARG A 144 -0.42 11.08 3.57
CA ARG A 144 -0.90 10.65 4.89
C ARG A 144 -1.83 9.44 4.78
N ALA A 145 -2.79 9.46 3.84
CA ALA A 145 -3.66 8.32 3.57
C ALA A 145 -2.86 7.09 3.11
N ASP A 146 -1.90 7.27 2.19
CA ASP A 146 -1.00 6.22 1.72
C ASP A 146 -0.15 5.62 2.86
N SER A 147 0.29 6.44 3.83
CA SER A 147 1.01 5.93 5.00
C SER A 147 0.15 5.02 5.90
N LEU A 148 -1.16 5.26 5.94
CA LEU A 148 -2.11 4.40 6.69
C LEU A 148 -2.45 3.13 5.92
N LEU A 149 -2.43 3.14 4.58
CA LEU A 149 -2.60 1.94 3.76
C LEU A 149 -1.39 0.99 3.87
N THR A 150 -0.20 1.55 4.11
CA THR A 150 1.05 0.79 4.22
C THR A 150 1.20 0.12 5.61
N LEU A 151 0.36 0.43 6.58
CA LEU A 151 0.32 -0.21 7.91
C LEU A 151 -0.50 -1.50 7.91
#